data_ad233174faa368074b93351011c7fd2a
#
_entry.id   ad233174faa368074b93351011c7fd2a
#
_cell.length_a   1.000
_cell.length_b   1.000
_cell.length_c   1.000
_cell.angle_alpha   90.00
_cell.angle_beta   90.00
_cell.angle_gamma   90.00
#
_symmetry.space_group_name_H-M   'P 1'
#
loop_
_entity.id
_entity.type
_entity.pdbx_description
1 polymer ?
#
loop_
_entity_poly.entity_id
_entity_poly.type
_entity_poly.pdbx_seq_one_letter_code
_entity_poly.pdbx_strand_id
1 'polypeptide(L)'
;MQKLVDLEEPQIWRGAVFRVKGSHPYEELVDFMVVETTDAARPLGIMVATGYSAGHTIVHLPPEAIVLRSKSISTAWLKANWSKWVYPDCPIDQVLFMKNYVI
;
A
#
# COMPACT_ATOMS: atom_id res chain seq x y z
N MET A 1 14.67 3.65 2.41
CA MET A 1 13.54 2.94 1.77
C MET A 1 13.99 2.37 0.43
N GLN A 2 13.49 1.20 0.07
CA GLN A 2 13.77 0.65 -1.26
C GLN A 2 12.59 0.92 -2.19
N LYS A 3 12.81 0.78 -3.49
CA LYS A 3 11.71 0.84 -4.45
C LYS A 3 10.84 -0.40 -4.34
N LEU A 4 9.52 -0.23 -4.44
CA LEU A 4 8.59 -1.35 -4.39
C LEU A 4 8.90 -2.38 -5.50
N VAL A 5 9.27 -1.93 -6.69
CA VAL A 5 9.61 -2.84 -7.80
C VAL A 5 10.81 -3.75 -7.50
N ASP A 6 11.68 -3.33 -6.57
CA ASP A 6 12.86 -4.10 -6.18
C ASP A 6 12.60 -5.05 -5.01
N LEU A 7 11.40 -5.02 -4.43
CA LEU A 7 11.05 -5.91 -3.33
C LEU A 7 10.96 -7.35 -3.83
N GLU A 8 11.76 -8.24 -3.25
CA GLU A 8 11.81 -9.66 -3.63
C GLU A 8 10.95 -10.54 -2.72
N GLU A 9 10.64 -10.09 -1.51
CA GLU A 9 9.77 -10.84 -0.60
C GLU A 9 8.40 -11.04 -1.23
N PRO A 10 7.83 -12.26 -1.21
CA PRO A 10 6.56 -12.54 -1.89
C PRO A 10 5.33 -12.02 -1.18
N GLN A 11 5.46 -11.59 0.07
CA GLN A 11 4.35 -11.16 0.91
C GLN A 11 4.63 -9.80 1.53
N ILE A 12 3.57 -8.97 1.63
CA ILE A 12 3.61 -7.67 2.28
C ILE A 12 2.60 -7.72 3.42
N TRP A 13 3.05 -7.35 4.62
CA TRP A 13 2.27 -7.50 5.84
C TRP A 13 1.71 -6.18 6.34
N ARG A 14 0.72 -6.25 7.22
CA ARG A 14 0.16 -5.11 7.92
C ARG A 14 1.27 -4.24 8.50
N GLY A 15 1.12 -2.93 8.39
CA GLY A 15 2.11 -1.95 8.85
C GLY A 15 3.13 -1.55 7.80
N ALA A 16 3.20 -2.26 6.67
CA ALA A 16 4.05 -1.86 5.56
C ALA A 16 3.61 -0.51 5.01
N VAL A 17 4.58 0.30 4.60
CA VAL A 17 4.37 1.67 4.16
C VAL A 17 4.86 1.85 2.73
N PHE A 18 4.04 2.54 1.93
CA PHE A 18 4.35 2.93 0.56
C PHE A 18 4.40 4.45 0.50
N ARG A 19 5.55 5.00 0.09
CA ARG A 19 5.68 6.45 -0.06
C ARG A 19 5.66 6.84 -1.51
N VAL A 20 4.80 7.79 -1.84
CA VAL A 20 4.64 8.30 -3.19
C VAL A 20 4.81 9.81 -3.20
N LYS A 21 5.17 10.35 -4.35
CA LYS A 21 5.17 11.79 -4.56
C LYS A 21 3.73 12.24 -4.76
N GLY A 22 3.28 13.18 -3.93
CA GLY A 22 1.95 13.78 -4.05
C GLY A 22 1.87 14.78 -5.18
N SER A 23 0.64 15.18 -5.50
CA SER A 23 0.36 16.18 -6.55
C SER A 23 -0.06 17.51 -5.91
N HIS A 24 0.46 18.63 -6.44
CA HIS A 24 -0.02 19.96 -6.06
C HIS A 24 -1.56 20.03 -6.23
N PRO A 25 -2.34 20.60 -5.31
CA PRO A 25 -1.95 21.39 -4.13
C PRO A 25 -1.79 20.56 -2.83
N TYR A 26 -1.72 19.27 -2.93
CA TYR A 26 -1.59 18.38 -1.77
C TYR A 26 -0.12 18.28 -1.31
N GLU A 27 0.11 17.42 -0.33
CA GLU A 27 1.44 17.24 0.23
C GLU A 27 2.45 16.77 -0.81
N GLU A 28 3.71 17.14 -0.63
CA GLU A 28 4.81 16.74 -1.50
C GLU A 28 5.03 15.23 -1.48
N LEU A 29 4.91 14.62 -0.29
CA LEU A 29 5.01 13.18 -0.09
C LEU A 29 3.77 12.68 0.64
N VAL A 30 3.28 11.52 0.22
CA VAL A 30 2.14 10.86 0.86
C VAL A 30 2.54 9.43 1.17
N ASP A 31 2.28 8.99 2.40
CA ASP A 31 2.48 7.61 2.81
C ASP A 31 1.14 6.89 2.88
N PHE A 32 1.12 5.69 2.32
CA PHE A 32 0.02 4.73 2.48
C PHE A 32 0.49 3.58 3.35
N MET A 33 -0.44 2.98 4.09
CA MET A 33 -0.12 1.88 4.99
C MET A 33 -1.09 0.72 4.80
N VAL A 34 -0.55 -0.49 4.86
CA VAL A 34 -1.37 -1.70 4.88
C VAL A 34 -1.98 -1.85 6.26
N VAL A 35 -3.31 -2.00 6.30
CA VAL A 35 -4.08 -2.12 7.54
C VAL A 35 -5.04 -3.30 7.46
N GLU A 36 -5.46 -3.79 8.62
CA GLU A 36 -6.58 -4.72 8.70
C GLU A 36 -7.89 -3.92 8.69
N THR A 37 -8.91 -4.49 8.08
CA THR A 37 -10.24 -3.91 8.03
C THR A 37 -11.21 -4.72 8.88
N THR A 38 -12.42 -4.20 9.09
CA THR A 38 -13.51 -4.93 9.75
C THR A 38 -14.34 -5.75 8.76
N ASP A 39 -14.02 -5.71 7.48
CA ASP A 39 -14.72 -6.45 6.44
C ASP A 39 -14.14 -7.87 6.32
N ALA A 40 -14.89 -8.86 6.74
CA ALA A 40 -14.44 -10.26 6.72
C ALA A 40 -14.17 -10.77 5.30
N ALA A 41 -14.85 -10.23 4.29
CA ALA A 41 -14.64 -10.62 2.89
C ALA A 41 -13.41 -9.97 2.28
N ARG A 42 -12.99 -8.81 2.82
CA ARG A 42 -11.81 -8.06 2.35
C ARG A 42 -11.02 -7.57 3.55
N PRO A 43 -10.29 -8.48 4.23
CA PRO A 43 -9.72 -8.19 5.55
C PRO A 43 -8.51 -7.26 5.54
N LEU A 44 -7.92 -6.98 4.39
CA LEU A 44 -6.81 -6.05 4.27
C LEU A 44 -7.19 -4.87 3.39
N GLY A 45 -6.70 -3.70 3.80
CA GLY A 45 -6.92 -2.46 3.08
C GLY A 45 -5.67 -1.59 3.07
N ILE A 46 -5.79 -0.49 2.36
CA ILE A 46 -4.75 0.54 2.31
C ILE A 46 -5.35 1.83 2.84
N MET A 47 -4.65 2.47 3.78
CA MET A 47 -5.08 3.77 4.29
C MET A 47 -4.01 4.83 4.03
N VAL A 48 -4.42 6.08 4.00
CA VAL A 48 -3.49 7.22 4.00
C VAL A 48 -2.93 7.37 5.41
N ALA A 49 -1.60 7.37 5.55
CA ALA A 49 -0.95 7.42 6.84
C ALA A 49 -0.46 8.82 7.23
N THR A 50 -0.29 9.72 6.26
CA THR A 50 0.24 11.06 6.51
C THR A 50 -0.58 12.12 5.79
N GLY A 51 -0.42 13.37 6.24
CA GLY A 51 -1.01 14.53 5.60
C GLY A 51 -2.48 14.74 5.94
N TYR A 52 -3.15 15.53 5.13
CA TYR A 52 -4.51 15.99 5.36
C TYR A 52 -5.52 14.84 5.43
N SER A 53 -5.32 13.81 4.63
CA SER A 53 -6.23 12.66 4.57
C SER A 53 -5.82 11.49 5.47
N ALA A 54 -4.86 11.71 6.38
CA ALA A 54 -4.38 10.64 7.28
C ALA A 54 -5.53 9.97 8.01
N GLY A 55 -5.51 8.64 8.03
CA GLY A 55 -6.55 7.83 8.67
C GLY A 55 -7.67 7.37 7.72
N HIS A 56 -7.78 7.93 6.53
CA HIS A 56 -8.79 7.49 5.56
C HIS A 56 -8.35 6.20 4.88
N THR A 57 -9.19 5.18 4.94
CA THR A 57 -9.01 3.96 4.15
C THR A 57 -9.44 4.25 2.72
N ILE A 58 -8.53 4.08 1.77
CA ILE A 58 -8.80 4.39 0.37
C ILE A 58 -9.30 3.18 -0.42
N VAL A 59 -8.99 1.95 0.05
CA VAL A 59 -9.40 0.74 -0.64
C VAL A 59 -9.42 -0.44 0.32
N HIS A 60 -10.42 -1.31 0.15
CA HIS A 60 -10.40 -2.68 0.69
C HIS A 60 -9.93 -3.59 -0.43
N LEU A 61 -8.84 -4.31 -0.22
CA LEU A 61 -8.24 -5.11 -1.28
C LEU A 61 -9.08 -6.36 -1.58
N PRO A 62 -9.16 -6.77 -2.86
CA PRO A 62 -9.94 -7.94 -3.22
C PRO A 62 -9.27 -9.24 -2.74
N PRO A 63 -10.02 -10.35 -2.67
CA PRO A 63 -9.46 -11.63 -2.25
C PRO A 63 -8.25 -12.09 -3.05
N GLU A 64 -8.17 -11.73 -4.34
CA GLU A 64 -7.03 -12.08 -5.20
C GLU A 64 -5.71 -11.47 -4.75
N ALA A 65 -5.78 -10.37 -3.99
CA ALA A 65 -4.60 -9.70 -3.46
C ALA A 65 -3.99 -10.43 -2.27
N ILE A 66 -4.78 -11.27 -1.60
CA ILE A 66 -4.40 -11.89 -0.33
C ILE A 66 -3.70 -13.22 -0.59
N VAL A 67 -2.55 -13.41 0.08
CA VAL A 67 -1.86 -14.70 0.03
C VAL A 67 -2.69 -15.73 0.80
N LEU A 68 -2.97 -16.86 0.18
CA LEU A 68 -3.84 -17.89 0.71
C LEU A 68 -3.45 -18.29 2.14
N ARG A 69 -4.45 -18.30 3.05
CA ARG A 69 -4.30 -18.66 4.46
C ARG A 69 -3.38 -17.72 5.24
N SER A 70 -3.20 -16.50 4.79
CA SER A 70 -2.42 -15.50 5.50
C SER A 70 -3.16 -14.16 5.55
N LYS A 71 -2.66 -13.25 6.38
CA LYS A 71 -3.11 -11.86 6.41
C LYS A 71 -2.06 -10.98 5.76
N SER A 72 -1.62 -11.38 4.58
CA SER A 72 -0.62 -10.63 3.82
C SER A 72 -1.05 -10.44 2.39
N ILE A 73 -0.48 -9.41 1.76
CA ILE A 73 -0.74 -9.08 0.36
C ILE A 73 0.32 -9.78 -0.49
N SER A 74 -0.11 -10.33 -1.63
CA SER A 74 0.83 -10.80 -2.65
C SER A 74 1.59 -9.61 -3.23
N THR A 75 2.91 -9.62 -3.10
CA THR A 75 3.78 -8.58 -3.68
C THR A 75 3.60 -8.51 -5.19
N ALA A 76 3.54 -9.65 -5.85
CA ALA A 76 3.35 -9.71 -7.31
C ALA A 76 2.02 -9.09 -7.73
N TRP A 77 0.94 -9.40 -6.99
CA TRP A 77 -0.37 -8.81 -7.27
C TRP A 77 -0.35 -7.30 -7.12
N LEU A 78 0.24 -6.82 -6.02
CA LEU A 78 0.27 -5.38 -5.75
C LEU A 78 1.06 -4.62 -6.80
N LYS A 79 2.22 -5.13 -7.20
CA LYS A 79 3.02 -4.51 -8.27
C LYS A 79 2.24 -4.42 -9.58
N ALA A 80 1.51 -5.46 -9.93
CA ALA A 80 0.75 -5.52 -11.17
C ALA A 80 -0.50 -4.64 -11.15
N ASN A 81 -1.03 -4.34 -9.96
CA ASN A 81 -2.33 -3.66 -9.80
C ASN A 81 -2.25 -2.32 -9.07
N TRP A 82 -1.06 -1.82 -8.78
CA TRP A 82 -0.86 -0.59 -8.01
C TRP A 82 -1.66 0.58 -8.57
N SER A 83 -1.48 0.90 -9.85
CA SER A 83 -2.11 2.06 -10.47
C SER A 83 -3.62 1.95 -10.52
N LYS A 84 -4.14 0.75 -10.69
CA LYS A 84 -5.58 0.51 -10.79
C LYS A 84 -6.25 0.54 -9.42
N TRP A 85 -5.58 0.01 -8.38
CA TRP A 85 -6.20 -0.22 -7.08
C TRP A 85 -5.78 0.78 -6.01
N VAL A 86 -4.57 1.31 -6.07
CA VAL A 86 -4.05 2.13 -4.98
C VAL A 86 -3.89 3.60 -5.39
N TYR A 87 -2.98 3.89 -6.30
CA TYR A 87 -2.69 5.29 -6.61
C TYR A 87 -2.18 5.45 -8.05
N PRO A 88 -3.02 5.97 -8.96
CA PRO A 88 -2.68 6.05 -10.39
C PRO A 88 -1.67 7.15 -10.73
N ASP A 89 -1.53 8.17 -9.88
CA ASP A 89 -0.71 9.35 -10.20
C ASP A 89 0.77 9.17 -9.91
N CYS A 90 1.17 8.03 -9.34
CA CYS A 90 2.58 7.72 -9.14
C CYS A 90 2.93 6.43 -9.86
N PRO A 91 3.83 6.47 -10.85
CA PRO A 91 4.28 5.25 -11.53
C PRO A 91 4.86 4.25 -10.54
N ILE A 92 4.62 2.96 -10.78
CA ILE A 92 5.04 1.90 -9.85
C ILE A 92 6.55 1.91 -9.59
N ASP A 93 7.36 2.27 -10.57
CA ASP A 93 8.82 2.33 -10.42
C ASP A 93 9.30 3.47 -9.54
N GLN A 94 8.41 4.40 -9.15
CA GLN A 94 8.73 5.51 -8.26
C GLN A 94 8.14 5.35 -6.86
N VAL A 95 7.41 4.26 -6.61
CA VAL A 95 6.87 3.97 -5.28
C VAL A 95 7.96 3.43 -4.39
N LEU A 96 8.13 4.06 -3.21
CA LEU A 96 9.09 3.61 -2.20
C LEU A 96 8.37 2.74 -1.18
N PHE A 97 9.09 1.77 -0.63
CA PHE A 97 8.54 0.79 0.29
C PHE A 97 9.40 0.67 1.53
N MET A 98 8.76 0.53 2.68
CA MET A 98 9.41 0.03 3.90
C MET A 98 8.47 -0.90 4.64
N LYS A 99 9.06 -1.88 5.31
CA LYS A 99 8.33 -2.96 5.97
C LYS A 99 7.46 -2.46 7.12
N ASN A 100 7.89 -1.40 7.79
CA ASN A 100 7.17 -0.68 8.83
C ASN A 100 7.87 0.66 9.04
N TYR A 101 7.22 1.58 9.77
CA TYR A 101 7.94 2.79 10.17
C TYR A 101 9.08 2.43 11.12
N VAL A 102 10.23 3.09 10.91
CA VAL A 102 11.40 2.96 11.77
C VAL A 102 11.37 4.11 12.78
N ILE A 103 11.42 3.78 14.03
CA ILE A 103 11.38 4.74 15.14
C ILE A 103 12.82 5.08 15.55
#